data_abde3c2ce6ea341fbcf01e85ddd1e59e
#
_entry.id   abde3c2ce6ea341fbcf01e85ddd1e59e
#
_cell.length_a   1.000
_cell.length_b   1.000
_cell.length_c   1.000
_cell.angle_alpha   90.00
_cell.angle_beta   90.00
_cell.angle_gamma   90.00
#
_symmetry.space_group_name_H-M   'P 1'
#
loop_
_entity.id
_entity.type
_entity.pdbx_description
1 polymer ?
#
loop_
_entity_poly.entity_id
_entity_poly.type
_entity_poly.pdbx_seq_one_letter_code
_entity_poly.pdbx_strand_id
1 'polypeptide(L)'
;VDWKLVGGGLFMQFVFALAVLYVPVVGIALEWVGKAFIKLMDFTQSGVTFLLGPLVTKSEGFIFLLNSLPVVIFFSALVSLFYYWGIIQRVVGGFSWLLRRFMNISGAEGLVTSGNVFLGMTESPVLIKNYLPAMNRSEIFLVMVSGMGTIAGTVMGTYIGMLAGGDPVSRVLFAKHLLSASLMAAPG
;
A
#
# COMPACT_ATOMS: atom_id res chain seq x y z
N VAL A 1 11.20 24.69 -10.75
CA VAL A 1 10.03 23.82 -10.64
C VAL A 1 9.52 23.52 -12.05
N ASP A 2 9.41 22.27 -12.43
CA ASP A 2 8.81 21.89 -13.71
C ASP A 2 7.28 21.85 -13.59
N TRP A 3 6.65 22.96 -13.97
CA TRP A 3 5.20 23.11 -13.89
C TRP A 3 4.42 22.11 -14.77
N LYS A 4 5.06 21.56 -15.80
CA LYS A 4 4.45 20.49 -16.63
C LYS A 4 4.36 19.19 -15.86
N LEU A 5 5.39 18.87 -15.08
CA LEU A 5 5.40 17.68 -14.22
C LEU A 5 4.36 17.81 -13.11
N VAL A 6 4.33 18.96 -12.42
CA VAL A 6 3.34 19.25 -11.37
C VAL A 6 1.90 19.17 -11.92
N GLY A 7 1.65 19.83 -13.05
CA GLY A 7 0.33 19.78 -13.69
C GLY A 7 -0.06 18.36 -14.15
N GLY A 8 0.90 17.60 -14.67
CA GLY A 8 0.69 16.19 -15.06
C GLY A 8 0.37 15.29 -13.89
N GLY A 9 1.08 15.44 -12.77
CA GLY A 9 0.84 14.69 -11.52
C GLY A 9 -0.54 14.98 -10.94
N LEU A 10 -0.90 16.25 -10.77
CA LEU A 10 -2.21 16.67 -10.29
C LEU A 10 -3.34 16.20 -11.21
N PHE A 11 -3.17 16.31 -12.52
CA PHE A 11 -4.15 15.81 -13.48
C PHE A 11 -4.33 14.29 -13.35
N MET A 12 -3.24 13.55 -13.23
CA MET A 12 -3.27 12.10 -13.10
C MET A 12 -3.92 11.67 -11.78
N GLN A 13 -3.62 12.38 -10.68
CA GLN A 13 -4.25 12.18 -9.38
C GLN A 13 -5.77 12.40 -9.46
N PHE A 14 -6.19 13.47 -10.14
CA PHE A 14 -7.61 13.76 -10.36
C PHE A 14 -8.30 12.68 -11.22
N VAL A 15 -7.64 12.22 -12.28
CA VAL A 15 -8.14 11.12 -13.12
C VAL A 15 -8.29 9.82 -12.32
N PHE A 16 -7.33 9.48 -11.47
CA PHE A 16 -7.44 8.33 -10.58
C PHE A 16 -8.58 8.48 -9.56
N ALA A 17 -8.74 9.68 -8.99
CA ALA A 17 -9.87 9.94 -8.09
C ALA A 17 -11.21 9.73 -8.78
N LEU A 18 -11.38 10.29 -9.99
CA LEU A 18 -12.59 10.10 -10.79
C LEU A 18 -12.77 8.63 -11.17
N ALA A 19 -11.71 7.93 -11.55
CA ALA A 19 -11.78 6.51 -11.88
C ALA A 19 -12.26 5.66 -10.69
N VAL A 20 -11.75 5.92 -9.49
CA VAL A 20 -12.18 5.21 -8.27
C VAL A 20 -13.63 5.52 -7.90
N LEU A 21 -14.08 6.77 -8.09
CA LEU A 21 -15.43 7.20 -7.69
C LEU A 21 -16.51 6.83 -8.71
N TYR A 22 -16.23 6.99 -10.02
CA TYR A 22 -17.23 6.90 -11.06
C TYR A 22 -17.12 5.65 -11.93
N VAL A 23 -15.97 4.97 -11.98
CA VAL A 23 -15.80 3.76 -12.79
C VAL A 23 -16.10 2.53 -11.93
N PRO A 24 -17.25 1.85 -12.12
CA PRO A 24 -17.66 0.73 -11.27
C PRO A 24 -16.64 -0.41 -11.26
N VAL A 25 -15.98 -0.66 -12.39
CA VAL A 25 -14.96 -1.72 -12.51
C VAL A 25 -13.78 -1.49 -11.59
N VAL A 26 -13.29 -0.25 -11.49
CA VAL A 26 -12.19 0.11 -10.58
C VAL A 26 -12.62 -0.04 -9.13
N GLY A 27 -13.83 0.44 -8.80
CA GLY A 27 -14.40 0.30 -7.47
C GLY A 27 -14.56 -1.16 -7.04
N ILE A 28 -15.07 -2.02 -7.93
CA ILE A 28 -15.21 -3.46 -7.70
C ILE A 28 -13.84 -4.14 -7.54
N ALA A 29 -12.86 -3.80 -8.39
CA ALA A 29 -11.52 -4.35 -8.28
C ALA A 29 -10.86 -4.02 -6.93
N LEU A 30 -10.96 -2.76 -6.49
CA LEU A 30 -10.45 -2.33 -5.17
C LEU A 30 -11.18 -3.02 -4.02
N GLU A 31 -12.49 -3.23 -4.15
CA GLU A 31 -13.27 -3.97 -3.16
C GLU A 31 -12.84 -5.44 -3.07
N TRP A 32 -12.58 -6.10 -4.20
CA TRP A 32 -12.06 -7.45 -4.23
C TRP A 32 -10.68 -7.56 -3.56
N VAL A 33 -9.79 -6.63 -3.87
CA VAL A 33 -8.46 -6.55 -3.22
C VAL A 33 -8.63 -6.31 -1.72
N GLY A 34 -9.51 -5.39 -1.32
CA GLY A 34 -9.82 -5.12 0.07
C GLY A 34 -10.38 -6.34 0.81
N LYS A 35 -11.33 -7.08 0.19
CA LYS A 35 -11.87 -8.32 0.76
C LYS A 35 -10.80 -9.41 0.91
N ALA A 36 -9.92 -9.57 -0.09
CA ALA A 36 -8.81 -10.50 0.01
C ALA A 36 -7.87 -10.13 1.16
N PHE A 37 -7.57 -8.83 1.30
CA PHE A 37 -6.75 -8.32 2.38
C PHE A 37 -7.37 -8.59 3.77
N ILE A 38 -8.66 -8.35 3.95
CA ILE A 38 -9.38 -8.62 5.19
C ILE A 38 -9.38 -10.11 5.51
N LYS A 39 -9.58 -10.97 4.51
CA LYS A 39 -9.50 -12.42 4.70
C LYS A 39 -8.12 -12.87 5.21
N LEU A 40 -7.06 -12.27 4.71
CA LEU A 40 -5.71 -12.52 5.21
C LEU A 40 -5.54 -12.04 6.67
N MET A 41 -6.14 -10.90 7.04
CA MET A 41 -6.17 -10.44 8.43
C MET A 41 -6.91 -11.43 9.33
N ASP A 42 -8.04 -11.98 8.89
CA ASP A 42 -8.82 -12.94 9.66
C ASP A 42 -8.03 -14.24 9.90
N PHE A 43 -7.24 -14.69 8.93
CA PHE A 43 -6.30 -15.81 9.13
C PHE A 43 -5.23 -15.48 10.17
N THR A 44 -4.68 -14.27 10.11
CA THR A 44 -3.71 -13.82 11.11
C THR A 44 -4.34 -13.81 12.51
N GLN A 45 -5.55 -13.25 12.63
CA GLN A 45 -6.26 -13.19 13.91
C GLN A 45 -6.56 -14.58 14.47
N SER A 46 -6.92 -15.53 13.61
CA SER A 46 -7.11 -16.93 14.01
C SER A 46 -5.83 -17.55 14.57
N GLY A 47 -4.68 -17.30 13.93
CA GLY A 47 -3.37 -17.72 14.41
C GLY A 47 -3.00 -17.06 15.75
N VAL A 48 -3.24 -15.77 15.89
CA VAL A 48 -3.01 -15.03 17.14
C VAL A 48 -3.87 -15.56 18.28
N THR A 49 -5.15 -15.81 18.00
CA THR A 49 -6.07 -16.38 19.00
C THR A 49 -5.65 -17.79 19.42
N PHE A 50 -5.15 -18.58 18.47
CA PHE A 50 -4.61 -19.91 18.79
C PHE A 50 -3.39 -19.86 19.71
N LEU A 51 -2.46 -18.91 19.47
CA LEU A 51 -1.21 -18.79 20.25
C LEU A 51 -1.42 -18.10 21.60
N LEU A 52 -2.20 -17.03 21.65
CA LEU A 52 -2.35 -16.15 22.80
C LEU A 52 -3.67 -16.37 23.56
N GLY A 53 -4.60 -17.12 22.96
CA GLY A 53 -5.85 -17.55 23.57
C GLY A 53 -6.65 -16.42 24.23
N PRO A 54 -7.00 -16.58 25.52
CA PRO A 54 -7.86 -15.63 26.23
C PRO A 54 -7.29 -14.21 26.38
N LEU A 55 -5.97 -14.02 26.24
CA LEU A 55 -5.33 -12.70 26.34
C LEU A 55 -5.82 -11.74 25.26
N VAL A 56 -6.19 -12.27 24.08
CA VAL A 56 -6.69 -11.47 22.97
C VAL A 56 -8.22 -11.34 22.99
N THR A 57 -8.93 -12.39 23.44
CA THR A 57 -10.39 -12.44 23.38
C THR A 57 -11.08 -11.83 24.59
N LYS A 58 -10.41 -11.78 25.76
CA LYS A 58 -10.98 -11.27 27.02
C LYS A 58 -10.54 -9.85 27.38
N SER A 59 -9.67 -9.22 26.60
CA SER A 59 -9.29 -7.83 26.83
C SER A 59 -10.45 -6.91 26.46
N GLU A 60 -10.95 -6.12 27.41
CA GLU A 60 -11.96 -5.09 27.19
C GLU A 60 -11.40 -3.88 26.40
N GLY A 61 -10.68 -4.12 25.32
CA GLY A 61 -10.13 -3.04 24.51
C GLY A 61 -9.10 -3.51 23.48
N PHE A 62 -8.76 -2.62 22.56
CA PHE A 62 -7.75 -2.85 21.55
C PHE A 62 -6.35 -2.73 22.15
N ILE A 63 -5.67 -3.85 22.37
CA ILE A 63 -4.27 -3.88 22.78
C ILE A 63 -3.39 -3.89 21.54
N PHE A 64 -2.76 -2.76 21.25
CA PHE A 64 -1.92 -2.58 20.05
C PHE A 64 -0.88 -3.70 19.89
N LEU A 65 -0.17 -4.04 20.94
CA LEU A 65 0.86 -5.07 20.92
C LEU A 65 0.33 -6.43 20.45
N LEU A 66 -0.83 -6.84 20.97
CA LEU A 66 -1.40 -8.17 20.71
C LEU A 66 -2.19 -8.24 19.40
N ASN A 67 -2.78 -7.13 18.98
CA ASN A 67 -3.64 -7.09 17.78
C ASN A 67 -2.89 -6.62 16.54
N SER A 68 -1.94 -5.69 16.66
CA SER A 68 -1.30 -5.05 15.51
C SER A 68 0.03 -5.67 15.13
N LEU A 69 0.90 -5.99 16.10
CA LEU A 69 2.22 -6.54 15.76
C LEU A 69 2.16 -7.88 15.02
N PRO A 70 1.31 -8.84 15.40
CA PRO A 70 1.19 -10.09 14.64
C PRO A 70 0.73 -9.86 13.20
N VAL A 71 -0.17 -8.91 12.98
CA VAL A 71 -0.63 -8.53 11.65
C VAL A 71 0.55 -8.00 10.81
N VAL A 72 1.36 -7.09 11.36
CA VAL A 72 2.54 -6.55 10.68
C VAL A 72 3.54 -7.66 10.34
N ILE A 73 3.84 -8.55 11.28
CA ILE A 73 4.76 -9.68 11.06
C ILE A 73 4.24 -10.59 9.94
N PHE A 74 2.96 -10.95 9.99
CA PHE A 74 2.35 -11.82 8.97
C PHE A 74 2.40 -11.17 7.58
N PHE A 75 1.99 -9.90 7.48
CA PHE A 75 2.01 -9.20 6.19
C PHE A 75 3.43 -8.97 5.65
N SER A 76 4.42 -8.70 6.51
CA SER A 76 5.82 -8.64 6.09
C SER A 76 6.32 -9.96 5.52
N ALA A 77 5.98 -11.07 6.16
CA ALA A 77 6.31 -12.40 5.65
C ALA A 77 5.61 -12.69 4.31
N LEU A 78 4.32 -12.32 4.19
CA LEU A 78 3.54 -12.49 2.96
C LEU A 78 4.09 -11.65 1.80
N VAL A 79 4.44 -10.39 2.05
CA VAL A 79 5.09 -9.50 1.09
C VAL A 79 6.43 -10.09 0.62
N SER A 80 7.24 -10.62 1.54
CA SER A 80 8.51 -11.28 1.22
C SER A 80 8.29 -12.51 0.32
N LEU A 81 7.25 -13.28 0.57
CA LEU A 81 6.87 -14.43 -0.26
C LEU A 81 6.44 -14.01 -1.66
N PHE A 82 5.58 -12.99 -1.78
CA PHE A 82 5.16 -12.45 -3.07
C PHE A 82 6.32 -11.81 -3.84
N TYR A 83 7.27 -11.24 -3.13
CA TYR A 83 8.51 -10.74 -3.71
C TYR A 83 9.35 -11.90 -4.28
N TYR A 84 9.50 -12.99 -3.55
CA TYR A 84 10.21 -14.18 -4.00
C TYR A 84 9.57 -14.81 -5.25
N TRP A 85 8.25 -14.88 -5.31
CA TRP A 85 7.51 -15.37 -6.49
C TRP A 85 7.52 -14.41 -7.68
N GLY A 86 8.02 -13.20 -7.53
CA GLY A 86 8.05 -12.20 -8.59
C GLY A 86 6.70 -11.56 -8.91
N ILE A 87 5.70 -11.76 -8.06
CA ILE A 87 4.36 -11.18 -8.24
C ILE A 87 4.43 -9.67 -8.07
N ILE A 88 5.06 -9.20 -7.00
CA ILE A 88 5.19 -7.77 -6.70
C ILE A 88 5.93 -7.05 -7.83
N GLN A 89 7.02 -7.63 -8.34
CA GLN A 89 7.79 -7.02 -9.41
C GLN A 89 6.96 -6.84 -10.69
N ARG A 90 6.08 -7.77 -11.02
CA ARG A 90 5.19 -7.66 -12.19
C ARG A 90 4.14 -6.57 -11.99
N VAL A 91 3.50 -6.52 -10.83
CA VAL A 91 2.47 -5.51 -10.49
C VAL A 91 3.10 -4.12 -10.45
N VAL A 92 4.20 -3.95 -9.70
CA VAL A 92 4.93 -2.70 -9.59
C VAL A 92 5.48 -2.25 -10.94
N GLY A 93 6.02 -3.18 -11.74
CA GLY A 93 6.51 -2.90 -13.10
C GLY A 93 5.42 -2.38 -14.03
N GLY A 94 4.23 -2.98 -13.99
CA GLY A 94 3.07 -2.52 -14.78
C GLY A 94 2.60 -1.13 -14.37
N PHE A 95 2.51 -0.87 -13.06
CA PHE A 95 2.11 0.45 -12.55
C PHE A 95 3.20 1.51 -12.81
N SER A 96 4.48 1.16 -12.67
CA SER A 96 5.62 2.02 -13.04
C SER A 96 5.60 2.39 -14.52
N TRP A 97 5.29 1.43 -15.41
CA TRP A 97 5.15 1.73 -16.83
C TRP A 97 4.05 2.76 -17.07
N LEU A 98 2.91 2.64 -16.38
CA LEU A 98 1.79 3.59 -16.48
C LEU A 98 2.23 5.00 -16.05
N LEU A 99 2.85 5.14 -14.86
CA LEU A 99 3.32 6.44 -14.36
C LEU A 99 4.35 7.07 -15.30
N ARG A 100 5.34 6.31 -15.75
CA ARG A 100 6.36 6.78 -16.69
C ARG A 100 5.79 7.25 -18.02
N ARG A 101 4.72 6.62 -18.48
CA ARG A 101 4.07 6.99 -19.75
C ARG A 101 3.44 8.38 -19.70
N PHE A 102 2.97 8.81 -18.53
CA PHE A 102 2.25 10.07 -18.36
C PHE A 102 3.09 11.18 -17.69
N MET A 103 4.02 10.82 -16.82
CA MET A 103 4.75 11.79 -15.98
C MET A 103 6.18 12.06 -16.43
N ASN A 104 6.70 11.33 -17.42
CA ASN A 104 8.08 11.46 -17.91
C ASN A 104 9.16 11.35 -16.81
N ILE A 105 8.91 10.48 -15.82
CA ILE A 105 9.83 10.17 -14.71
C ILE A 105 10.81 9.06 -15.08
N SER A 106 11.93 8.95 -14.35
CA SER A 106 12.93 7.91 -14.57
C SER A 106 12.39 6.51 -14.23
N GLY A 107 13.09 5.48 -14.70
CA GLY A 107 12.73 4.09 -14.41
C GLY A 107 12.78 3.77 -12.91
N ALA A 108 13.79 4.29 -12.22
CA ALA A 108 13.98 4.08 -10.79
C ALA A 108 12.90 4.80 -9.97
N GLU A 109 12.60 6.06 -10.31
CA GLU A 109 11.51 6.84 -9.71
C GLU A 109 10.17 6.13 -9.86
N GLY A 110 9.82 5.70 -11.08
CA GLY A 110 8.58 5.00 -11.34
C GLY A 110 8.46 3.67 -10.58
N LEU A 111 9.56 2.92 -10.43
CA LEU A 111 9.57 1.68 -9.65
C LEU A 111 9.34 1.93 -8.16
N VAL A 112 10.01 2.92 -7.57
CA VAL A 112 9.85 3.23 -6.14
C VAL A 112 8.47 3.77 -5.84
N THR A 113 8.01 4.74 -6.60
CA THR A 113 6.69 5.34 -6.42
C THR A 113 5.58 4.30 -6.54
N SER A 114 5.68 3.42 -7.55
CA SER A 114 4.74 2.29 -7.70
C SER A 114 4.89 1.27 -6.59
N GLY A 115 6.11 1.02 -6.13
CA GLY A 115 6.40 0.12 -5.01
C GLY A 115 5.77 0.62 -3.71
N ASN A 116 5.86 1.90 -3.43
CA ASN A 116 5.33 2.52 -2.22
C ASN A 116 3.81 2.36 -2.04
N VAL A 117 3.06 2.17 -3.13
CA VAL A 117 1.61 1.90 -3.06
C VAL A 117 1.31 0.58 -2.34
N PHE A 118 2.18 -0.41 -2.48
CA PHE A 118 1.97 -1.77 -1.97
C PHE A 118 2.91 -2.12 -0.82
N LEU A 119 4.16 -1.66 -0.94
CA LEU A 119 5.23 -1.87 0.03
C LEU A 119 5.30 -0.66 0.97
N GLY A 120 6.08 -0.75 2.00
CA GLY A 120 6.37 0.40 2.85
C GLY A 120 7.53 1.25 2.31
N MET A 121 7.70 2.44 2.88
CA MET A 121 8.81 3.34 2.56
C MET A 121 10.19 2.73 2.87
N THR A 122 10.26 1.71 3.69
CA THR A 122 11.49 0.96 4.01
C THR A 122 11.78 -0.15 3.03
N GLU A 123 10.74 -0.71 2.40
CA GLU A 123 10.81 -1.88 1.53
C GLU A 123 10.97 -1.49 0.06
N SER A 124 10.25 -0.46 -0.39
CA SER A 124 10.29 -0.07 -1.80
C SER A 124 11.65 0.45 -2.30
N PRO A 125 12.51 1.13 -1.51
CA PRO A 125 13.86 1.47 -1.95
C PRO A 125 14.74 0.25 -2.25
N VAL A 126 14.42 -0.91 -1.68
CA VAL A 126 15.14 -2.17 -1.99
C VAL A 126 14.96 -2.57 -3.45
N LEU A 127 13.82 -2.23 -4.07
CA LEU A 127 13.58 -2.47 -5.50
C LEU A 127 14.60 -1.78 -6.41
N ILE A 128 15.11 -0.63 -5.97
CA ILE A 128 16.04 0.20 -6.73
C ILE A 128 17.45 0.22 -6.13
N LYS A 129 17.77 -0.66 -5.21
CA LYS A 129 19.06 -0.71 -4.50
C LYS A 129 20.26 -0.54 -5.44
N ASN A 130 20.23 -1.19 -6.60
CA ASN A 130 21.31 -1.14 -7.57
C ASN A 130 21.43 0.18 -8.32
N TYR A 131 20.38 1.01 -8.31
CA TYR A 131 20.33 2.31 -8.97
C TYR A 131 20.64 3.47 -8.03
N LEU A 132 20.51 3.29 -6.70
CA LEU A 132 20.72 4.33 -5.68
C LEU A 132 22.05 5.11 -5.83
N PRO A 133 23.20 4.46 -6.11
CA PRO A 133 24.46 5.19 -6.24
C PRO A 133 24.53 6.14 -7.44
N ALA A 134 23.70 5.91 -8.45
CA ALA A 134 23.65 6.71 -9.68
C ALA A 134 22.53 7.75 -9.69
N MET A 135 21.69 7.80 -8.64
CA MET A 135 20.54 8.70 -8.55
C MET A 135 20.94 10.12 -8.17
N ASN A 136 20.24 11.08 -8.75
CA ASN A 136 20.36 12.50 -8.44
C ASN A 136 19.67 12.83 -7.11
N ARG A 137 19.99 14.00 -6.54
CA ARG A 137 19.35 14.47 -5.31
C ARG A 137 17.84 14.61 -5.43
N SER A 138 17.33 15.03 -6.58
CA SER A 138 15.88 15.13 -6.84
C SER A 138 15.20 13.78 -6.88
N GLU A 139 15.83 12.78 -7.50
CA GLU A 139 15.32 11.40 -7.53
C GLU A 139 15.29 10.79 -6.13
N ILE A 140 16.34 10.98 -5.33
CA ILE A 140 16.40 10.53 -3.94
C ILE A 140 15.31 11.24 -3.11
N PHE A 141 15.11 12.53 -3.32
CA PHE A 141 14.06 13.29 -2.64
C PHE A 141 12.66 12.76 -2.98
N LEU A 142 12.40 12.43 -4.25
CA LEU A 142 11.15 11.80 -4.67
C LEU A 142 10.93 10.44 -3.98
N VAL A 143 11.98 9.61 -3.86
CA VAL A 143 11.91 8.35 -3.10
C VAL A 143 11.44 8.57 -1.68
N MET A 144 11.97 9.58 -1.00
CA MET A 144 11.62 9.89 0.38
C MET A 144 10.18 10.40 0.49
N VAL A 145 9.81 11.37 -0.36
CA VAL A 145 8.47 12.00 -0.33
C VAL A 145 7.39 11.00 -0.69
N SER A 146 7.58 10.20 -1.75
CA SER A 146 6.59 9.19 -2.15
C SER A 146 6.36 8.14 -1.08
N GLY A 147 7.42 7.75 -0.33
CA GLY A 147 7.30 6.84 0.80
C GLY A 147 6.49 7.42 1.97
N MET A 148 6.61 8.72 2.20
CA MET A 148 5.85 9.41 3.27
C MET A 148 4.39 9.67 2.87
N GLY A 149 4.09 9.74 1.58
CA GLY A 149 2.74 9.99 1.05
C GLY A 149 1.84 8.75 0.96
N THR A 150 2.38 7.55 1.16
CA THR A 150 1.66 6.28 0.98
C THR A 150 1.58 5.48 2.27
N ILE A 151 0.59 4.59 2.35
CA ILE A 151 0.40 3.69 3.50
C ILE A 151 0.99 2.32 3.15
N ALA A 152 1.94 1.85 3.95
CA ALA A 152 2.49 0.51 3.78
C ALA A 152 1.41 -0.57 3.92
N GLY A 153 1.39 -1.54 3.00
CA GLY A 153 0.45 -2.66 3.05
C GLY A 153 0.53 -3.45 4.37
N THR A 154 1.73 -3.56 4.93
CA THR A 154 1.96 -4.24 6.23
C THR A 154 1.26 -3.54 7.40
N VAL A 155 1.15 -2.21 7.37
CA VAL A 155 0.53 -1.41 8.45
C VAL A 155 -0.96 -1.14 8.19
N MET A 156 -1.40 -1.25 6.93
CA MET A 156 -2.80 -1.02 6.53
C MET A 156 -3.77 -1.87 7.34
N GLY A 157 -3.42 -3.13 7.64
CA GLY A 157 -4.23 -4.02 8.47
C GLY A 157 -4.46 -3.48 9.88
N THR A 158 -3.45 -2.90 10.48
CA THR A 158 -3.55 -2.25 11.78
C THR A 158 -4.52 -1.07 11.75
N TYR A 159 -4.43 -0.20 10.74
CA TYR A 159 -5.35 0.93 10.58
C TYR A 159 -6.80 0.46 10.39
N ILE A 160 -7.02 -0.56 9.56
CA ILE A 160 -8.36 -1.13 9.37
C ILE A 160 -8.90 -1.67 10.71
N GLY A 161 -8.07 -2.41 11.46
CA GLY A 161 -8.47 -2.95 12.76
C GLY A 161 -8.85 -1.88 13.78
N MET A 162 -8.11 -0.76 13.81
CA MET A 162 -8.38 0.36 14.73
C MET A 162 -9.62 1.17 14.31
N LEU A 163 -9.76 1.47 13.01
CA LEU A 163 -10.80 2.37 12.52
C LEU A 163 -12.17 1.70 12.40
N ALA A 164 -12.20 0.42 12.07
CA ALA A 164 -13.46 -0.29 11.79
C ALA A 164 -14.20 -0.78 13.05
N GLY A 165 -13.57 -0.74 14.24
CA GLY A 165 -14.21 -1.10 15.49
C GLY A 165 -14.82 -2.53 15.53
N GLY A 166 -14.38 -3.43 14.64
CA GLY A 166 -14.87 -4.81 14.54
C GLY A 166 -16.06 -5.01 13.58
N ASP A 167 -16.66 -3.94 13.05
CA ASP A 167 -17.76 -4.05 12.08
C ASP A 167 -17.25 -4.53 10.69
N PRO A 168 -17.79 -5.66 10.15
CA PRO A 168 -17.34 -6.22 8.88
C PRO A 168 -17.52 -5.29 7.67
N VAL A 169 -18.59 -4.50 7.64
CA VAL A 169 -18.89 -3.58 6.54
C VAL A 169 -17.90 -2.42 6.55
N SER A 170 -17.67 -1.84 7.72
CA SER A 170 -16.69 -0.76 7.92
C SER A 170 -15.27 -1.21 7.57
N ARG A 171 -14.90 -2.46 7.87
CA ARG A 171 -13.58 -3.02 7.49
C ARG A 171 -13.35 -2.97 5.98
N VAL A 172 -14.35 -3.40 5.18
CA VAL A 172 -14.25 -3.36 3.70
C VAL A 172 -14.20 -1.93 3.19
N LEU A 173 -14.99 -1.04 3.78
CA LEU A 173 -15.02 0.37 3.42
C LEU A 173 -13.67 1.05 3.67
N PHE A 174 -13.10 0.89 4.86
CA PHE A 174 -11.79 1.45 5.19
C PHE A 174 -10.67 0.84 4.35
N ALA A 175 -10.67 -0.47 4.09
CA ALA A 175 -9.72 -1.11 3.20
C ALA A 175 -9.75 -0.49 1.79
N LYS A 176 -10.94 -0.30 1.23
CA LYS A 176 -11.12 0.35 -0.07
C LYS A 176 -10.60 1.79 -0.07
N HIS A 177 -10.92 2.58 0.95
CA HIS A 177 -10.47 3.98 1.05
C HIS A 177 -8.97 4.10 1.22
N LEU A 178 -8.34 3.29 2.07
CA LEU A 178 -6.89 3.33 2.29
C LEU A 178 -6.11 2.89 1.04
N LEU A 179 -6.58 1.84 0.34
CA LEU A 179 -5.98 1.40 -0.92
C LEU A 179 -6.11 2.48 -2.00
N SER A 180 -7.29 3.09 -2.14
CA SER A 180 -7.50 4.15 -3.12
C SER A 180 -6.67 5.39 -2.81
N ALA A 181 -6.52 5.77 -1.54
CA ALA A 181 -5.67 6.88 -1.12
C ALA A 181 -4.20 6.63 -1.48
N SER A 182 -3.66 5.43 -1.21
CA SER A 182 -2.29 5.07 -1.59
C SER A 182 -2.08 5.07 -3.10
N LEU A 183 -3.05 4.59 -3.88
CA LEU A 183 -3.00 4.65 -5.35
C LEU A 183 -3.00 6.08 -5.88
N MET A 184 -3.82 6.96 -5.30
CA MET A 184 -3.90 8.37 -5.68
C MET A 184 -2.67 9.17 -5.25
N ALA A 185 -1.99 8.78 -4.19
CA ALA A 185 -0.78 9.45 -3.72
C ALA A 185 0.43 9.22 -4.64
N ALA A 186 0.45 8.14 -5.42
CA ALA A 186 1.59 7.82 -6.27
C ALA A 186 1.93 8.87 -7.34
N PRO A 187 0.98 9.48 -8.07
CA PRO A 187 1.28 10.52 -9.06
C PRO A 187 1.38 11.92 -8.45
N GLY A 188 1.05 12.13 -7.19
CA GLY A 188 1.10 13.44 -6.50
C GLY A 188 2.45 13.70 -5.90
#